data_69c67fbc02dc93a17331e1ef204942cb
#
_entry.id   69c67fbc02dc93a17331e1ef204942cb
#
_cell.length_a   1.000
_cell.length_b   1.000
_cell.length_c   1.000
_cell.angle_alpha   90.00
_cell.angle_beta   90.00
_cell.angle_gamma   90.00
#
_symmetry.space_group_name_H-M   'P 1'
#
loop_
_entity.id
_entity.type
_entity.pdbx_description
1 polymer ?
#
loop_
_entity_poly.entity_id
_entity_poly.type
_entity_poly.pdbx_seq_one_letter_code
_entity_poly.pdbx_strand_id
1 'polypeptide(L)'
;MVYAFFVSHWLLSVLFQSMFQHRYAAHKMYTMSPRTERVIHFLTWLVQGSSYLNPRGYAILHREHHAFSDTERDPHAPGFHQNALAMMWRTKKRYDDYAHDRVLPEPRFDGDVPRWKLVDVTLGQSWPMRILFGVAYAAFYFAFATHWWQIAFMLPFHFVMGPVHGAIVNWCGHKYGYQSFDNGDQSRNSLPIDILTMGELFQNNHHKYGASPNFAARWFEIDPTWQVLKLLAAARIVTIRTPQRAEYPEPIRHAA
;
A
#
# COMPACT_ATOMS: atom_id res chain seq x y z
N MET A 1 -2.44 24.03 12.84
CA MET A 1 -1.41 23.56 11.88
C MET A 1 -1.09 22.08 12.06
N VAL A 2 -0.86 21.57 13.27
CA VAL A 2 -0.47 20.17 13.54
C VAL A 2 -1.46 19.16 12.95
N TYR A 3 -2.76 19.32 13.18
CA TYR A 3 -3.77 18.41 12.61
C TYR A 3 -3.78 18.42 11.07
N ALA A 4 -3.66 19.60 10.46
CA ALA A 4 -3.62 19.69 9.00
C ALA A 4 -2.38 18.97 8.44
N PHE A 5 -1.21 19.14 9.06
CA PHE A 5 -0.01 18.44 8.68
C PHE A 5 -0.16 16.91 8.82
N PHE A 6 -0.67 16.45 9.97
CA PHE A 6 -0.88 15.02 10.23
C PHE A 6 -1.83 14.39 9.19
N VAL A 7 -3.00 15.00 9.01
CA VAL A 7 -4.01 14.49 8.07
C VAL A 7 -3.51 14.53 6.63
N SER A 8 -2.88 15.65 6.21
CA SER A 8 -2.33 15.76 4.85
C SER A 8 -1.23 14.75 4.60
N HIS A 9 -0.31 14.55 5.55
CA HIS A 9 0.77 13.58 5.40
C HIS A 9 0.21 12.15 5.33
N TRP A 10 -0.77 11.80 6.20
CA TRP A 10 -1.46 10.51 6.11
C TRP A 10 -2.10 10.31 4.74
N LEU A 11 -2.98 11.22 4.31
CA LEU A 11 -3.71 11.08 3.05
C LEU A 11 -2.79 11.04 1.83
N LEU A 12 -1.73 11.85 1.81
CA LEU A 12 -0.73 11.81 0.73
C LEU A 12 0.07 10.51 0.77
N SER A 13 0.51 10.06 1.94
CA SER A 13 1.25 8.80 2.09
C SER A 13 0.44 7.61 1.57
N VAL A 14 -0.83 7.49 1.99
CA VAL A 14 -1.69 6.39 1.54
C VAL A 14 -2.11 6.52 0.07
N LEU A 15 -2.30 7.74 -0.44
CA LEU A 15 -2.57 7.98 -1.87
C LEU A 15 -1.40 7.48 -2.74
N PHE A 16 -0.17 7.83 -2.40
CA PHE A 16 0.98 7.40 -3.17
C PHE A 16 1.27 5.89 -3.00
N GLN A 17 0.97 5.32 -1.85
CA GLN A 17 1.02 3.86 -1.64
C GLN A 17 0.00 3.16 -2.54
N SER A 18 -1.25 3.60 -2.53
CA SER A 18 -2.34 3.07 -3.33
C SER A 18 -2.10 3.25 -4.83
N MET A 19 -1.72 4.46 -5.25
CA MET A 19 -1.51 4.78 -6.65
C MET A 19 -0.23 4.12 -7.20
N PHE A 20 0.94 4.37 -6.58
CA PHE A 20 2.21 3.96 -7.17
C PHE A 20 2.63 2.54 -6.77
N GLN A 21 2.64 2.22 -5.47
CA GLN A 21 3.14 0.92 -5.02
C GLN A 21 2.14 -0.20 -5.30
N HIS A 22 0.85 0.03 -5.09
CA HIS A 22 -0.18 -0.96 -5.30
C HIS A 22 -0.61 -1.04 -6.77
N ARG A 23 -1.33 -0.03 -7.29
CA ARG A 23 -1.91 -0.10 -8.64
C ARG A 23 -0.88 -0.11 -9.77
N TYR A 24 0.24 0.62 -9.61
CA TYR A 24 1.27 0.64 -10.63
C TYR A 24 2.32 -0.46 -10.46
N ALA A 25 3.03 -0.49 -9.33
CA ALA A 25 4.15 -1.42 -9.16
C ALA A 25 3.68 -2.88 -9.03
N ALA A 26 2.65 -3.15 -8.21
CA ALA A 26 2.18 -4.52 -8.01
C ALA A 26 1.31 -5.02 -9.17
N HIS A 27 0.32 -4.24 -9.61
CA HIS A 27 -0.71 -4.72 -10.55
C HIS A 27 -0.61 -4.22 -11.99
N LYS A 28 0.22 -3.20 -12.27
CA LYS A 28 0.35 -2.65 -13.63
C LYS A 28 -0.97 -2.18 -14.26
N MET A 29 -1.86 -1.60 -13.48
CA MET A 29 -3.19 -1.17 -13.92
C MET A 29 -3.16 0.01 -14.90
N TYR A 30 -2.05 0.72 -14.99
CA TYR A 30 -1.83 1.83 -15.90
C TYR A 30 -0.36 1.93 -16.32
N THR A 31 -0.07 2.73 -17.32
CA THR A 31 1.29 3.00 -17.80
C THR A 31 1.60 4.48 -17.74
N MET A 32 2.86 4.81 -17.73
CA MET A 32 3.36 6.18 -17.78
C MET A 32 4.73 6.24 -18.48
N SER A 33 5.18 7.44 -18.83
CA SER A 33 6.52 7.60 -19.39
C SER A 33 7.60 7.31 -18.34
N PRO A 34 8.82 6.90 -18.75
CA PRO A 34 9.91 6.67 -17.81
C PRO A 34 10.28 7.92 -16.98
N ARG A 35 10.08 9.12 -17.51
CA ARG A 35 10.28 10.37 -16.77
C ARG A 35 9.21 10.56 -15.70
N THR A 36 7.96 10.35 -16.05
CA THR A 36 6.82 10.40 -15.12
C THR A 36 6.99 9.37 -14.01
N GLU A 37 7.40 8.13 -14.34
CA GLU A 37 7.66 7.09 -13.36
C GLU A 37 8.69 7.54 -12.33
N ARG A 38 9.81 8.11 -12.77
CA ARG A 38 10.84 8.61 -11.83
C ARG A 38 10.33 9.75 -10.95
N VAL A 39 9.56 10.68 -11.51
CA VAL A 39 8.97 11.77 -10.73
C VAL A 39 8.01 11.22 -9.66
N ILE A 40 7.10 10.33 -10.05
CA ILE A 40 6.15 9.74 -9.10
C ILE A 40 6.86 8.85 -8.08
N HIS A 41 7.88 8.10 -8.49
CA HIS A 41 8.69 7.29 -7.59
C HIS A 41 9.40 8.16 -6.53
N PHE A 42 10.04 9.25 -6.95
CA PHE A 42 10.67 10.20 -6.04
C PHE A 42 9.65 10.86 -5.10
N LEU A 43 8.51 11.29 -5.63
CA LEU A 43 7.43 11.87 -4.81
C LEU A 43 6.88 10.85 -3.81
N THR A 44 6.76 9.57 -4.18
CA THR A 44 6.37 8.50 -3.24
C THR A 44 7.33 8.43 -2.06
N TRP A 45 8.64 8.41 -2.32
CA TRP A 45 9.65 8.45 -1.27
C TRP A 45 9.54 9.70 -0.41
N LEU A 46 9.45 10.86 -1.03
CA LEU A 46 9.40 12.15 -0.34
C LEU A 46 8.16 12.26 0.57
N VAL A 47 7.00 11.85 0.05
CA VAL A 47 5.72 11.93 0.75
C VAL A 47 5.62 10.89 1.88
N GLN A 48 6.11 9.67 1.67
CA GLN A 48 6.14 8.64 2.73
C GLN A 48 7.24 8.91 3.78
N GLY A 49 8.28 9.63 3.40
CA GLY A 49 9.35 10.07 4.29
C GLY A 49 10.01 8.92 5.05
N SER A 50 10.04 9.01 6.38
CA SER A 50 10.65 7.97 7.24
C SER A 50 9.95 6.61 7.18
N SER A 51 8.69 6.55 6.75
CA SER A 51 7.90 5.31 6.61
C SER A 51 7.92 4.73 5.19
N TYR A 52 8.80 5.21 4.31
CA TYR A 52 8.89 4.76 2.92
C TYR A 52 9.02 3.24 2.79
N LEU A 53 8.19 2.69 1.92
CA LEU A 53 8.21 1.29 1.53
C LEU A 53 8.83 1.14 0.13
N ASN A 54 9.79 0.22 -0.01
CA ASN A 54 10.39 -0.12 -1.29
C ASN A 54 9.33 -0.74 -2.23
N PRO A 55 9.13 -0.20 -3.46
CA PRO A 55 8.08 -0.69 -4.36
C PRO A 55 8.24 -2.16 -4.75
N ARG A 56 9.50 -2.67 -4.87
CA ARG A 56 9.73 -4.07 -5.18
C ARG A 56 9.31 -4.98 -4.03
N GLY A 57 9.79 -4.69 -2.82
CA GLY A 57 9.41 -5.49 -1.64
C GLY A 57 7.89 -5.50 -1.44
N TYR A 58 7.25 -4.35 -1.62
CA TYR A 58 5.80 -4.23 -1.57
C TYR A 58 5.11 -5.07 -2.65
N ALA A 59 5.52 -4.91 -3.92
CA ALA A 59 4.86 -5.58 -5.05
C ALA A 59 4.96 -7.11 -5.00
N ILE A 60 6.13 -7.64 -4.64
CA ILE A 60 6.33 -9.09 -4.51
C ILE A 60 5.41 -9.64 -3.41
N LEU A 61 5.44 -9.02 -2.24
CA LEU A 61 4.64 -9.43 -1.10
C LEU A 61 3.14 -9.39 -1.39
N HIS A 62 2.70 -8.36 -2.10
CA HIS A 62 1.31 -8.18 -2.49
C HIS A 62 0.86 -9.19 -3.55
N ARG A 63 1.72 -9.51 -4.53
CA ARG A 63 1.45 -10.56 -5.52
C ARG A 63 1.40 -11.96 -4.88
N GLU A 64 2.23 -12.23 -3.88
CA GLU A 64 2.13 -13.46 -3.06
C GLU A 64 0.77 -13.51 -2.34
N HIS A 65 0.34 -12.39 -1.74
CA HIS A 65 -0.96 -12.31 -1.09
C HIS A 65 -2.11 -12.66 -2.04
N HIS A 66 -2.16 -12.07 -3.23
CA HIS A 66 -3.18 -12.41 -4.22
C HIS A 66 -3.13 -13.86 -4.68
N ALA A 67 -1.91 -14.42 -4.83
CA ALA A 67 -1.75 -15.81 -5.28
C ALA A 67 -2.14 -16.84 -4.21
N PHE A 68 -2.06 -16.47 -2.94
CA PHE A 68 -2.25 -17.37 -1.80
C PHE A 68 -3.23 -16.84 -0.76
N SER A 69 -4.10 -15.93 -1.15
CA SER A 69 -4.99 -15.20 -0.24
C SER A 69 -5.67 -16.11 0.77
N ASP A 70 -5.57 -15.71 2.04
CA ASP A 70 -6.14 -16.40 3.20
C ASP A 70 -5.71 -17.87 3.37
N THR A 71 -4.55 -18.25 2.84
CA THR A 71 -3.89 -19.53 3.12
C THR A 71 -2.69 -19.37 4.06
N GLU A 72 -2.10 -20.45 4.52
CA GLU A 72 -0.89 -20.43 5.36
C GLU A 72 0.33 -19.77 4.67
N ARG A 73 0.36 -19.80 3.33
CA ARG A 73 1.41 -19.18 2.52
C ARG A 73 1.24 -17.66 2.40
N ASP A 74 0.05 -17.14 2.66
CA ASP A 74 -0.23 -15.71 2.60
C ASP A 74 0.49 -14.98 3.74
N PRO A 75 1.37 -14.01 3.44
CA PRO A 75 2.07 -13.26 4.47
C PRO A 75 1.17 -12.37 5.32
N HIS A 76 -0.04 -12.08 4.85
CA HIS A 76 -0.98 -11.14 5.45
C HIS A 76 -2.27 -11.77 5.98
N ALA A 77 -2.45 -13.08 5.91
CA ALA A 77 -3.70 -13.74 6.27
C ALA A 77 -4.04 -13.59 7.75
N PRO A 78 -5.09 -12.83 8.13
CA PRO A 78 -5.45 -12.63 9.53
C PRO A 78 -5.82 -13.93 10.26
N GLY A 79 -6.35 -14.93 9.54
CA GLY A 79 -6.78 -16.22 10.09
C GLY A 79 -5.64 -17.05 10.70
N PHE A 80 -4.39 -16.78 10.28
CA PHE A 80 -3.20 -17.52 10.73
C PHE A 80 -2.40 -16.77 11.81
N HIS A 81 -2.95 -15.70 12.38
CA HIS A 81 -2.28 -14.88 13.38
C HIS A 81 -3.19 -14.56 14.57
N GLN A 82 -2.61 -14.52 15.77
CA GLN A 82 -3.35 -14.21 17.01
C GLN A 82 -3.92 -12.79 17.01
N ASN A 83 -3.22 -11.84 16.38
CA ASN A 83 -3.62 -10.43 16.31
C ASN A 83 -2.89 -9.70 15.16
N ALA A 84 -3.33 -8.47 14.89
CA ALA A 84 -2.76 -7.66 13.80
C ALA A 84 -1.27 -7.37 13.96
N LEU A 85 -0.75 -7.23 15.19
CA LEU A 85 0.68 -6.97 15.43
C LEU A 85 1.52 -8.20 15.08
N ALA A 86 1.07 -9.41 15.44
CA ALA A 86 1.74 -10.65 15.08
C ALA A 86 1.76 -10.85 13.55
N MET A 87 0.65 -10.58 12.88
CA MET A 87 0.57 -10.57 11.42
C MET A 87 1.56 -9.58 10.83
N MET A 88 1.55 -8.32 11.27
CA MET A 88 2.43 -7.29 10.74
C MET A 88 3.92 -7.56 11.00
N TRP A 89 4.25 -8.24 12.09
CA TRP A 89 5.62 -8.65 12.35
C TRP A 89 6.12 -9.70 11.33
N ARG A 90 5.29 -10.69 10.99
CA ARG A 90 5.59 -11.67 9.93
C ARG A 90 5.70 -10.98 8.57
N THR A 91 4.72 -10.14 8.26
CA THR A 91 4.69 -9.31 7.05
C THR A 91 5.98 -8.49 6.90
N LYS A 92 6.39 -7.80 7.98
CA LYS A 92 7.61 -6.99 7.98
C LYS A 92 8.85 -7.82 7.68
N LYS A 93 9.01 -8.97 8.31
CA LYS A 93 10.16 -9.86 8.04
C LYS A 93 10.21 -10.27 6.57
N ARG A 94 9.09 -10.73 6.02
CA ARG A 94 9.00 -11.14 4.60
C ARG A 94 9.26 -9.96 3.66
N TYR A 95 8.70 -8.79 3.97
CA TYR A 95 8.95 -7.57 3.23
C TYR A 95 10.44 -7.19 3.26
N ASP A 96 11.07 -7.18 4.44
CA ASP A 96 12.49 -6.84 4.59
C ASP A 96 13.38 -7.79 3.78
N ASP A 97 13.05 -9.08 3.72
CA ASP A 97 13.80 -10.07 2.94
C ASP A 97 13.76 -9.73 1.44
N TYR A 98 12.60 -9.35 0.90
CA TYR A 98 12.46 -8.95 -0.51
C TYR A 98 13.02 -7.56 -0.80
N ALA A 99 12.79 -6.60 0.09
CA ALA A 99 13.26 -5.22 -0.08
C ALA A 99 14.80 -5.11 -0.08
N HIS A 100 15.48 -6.04 0.62
CA HIS A 100 16.95 -6.07 0.73
C HIS A 100 17.60 -7.21 -0.08
N ASP A 101 16.87 -7.84 -1.00
CA ASP A 101 17.37 -8.95 -1.82
C ASP A 101 17.97 -10.13 -1.01
N ARG A 102 17.50 -10.38 0.23
CA ARG A 102 17.97 -11.47 1.09
C ARG A 102 17.42 -12.81 0.68
N VAL A 103 16.21 -12.84 0.12
CA VAL A 103 15.53 -14.02 -0.38
C VAL A 103 15.07 -13.76 -1.80
N LEU A 104 15.29 -14.72 -2.69
CA LEU A 104 14.74 -14.66 -4.05
C LEU A 104 13.29 -15.10 -4.02
N PRO A 105 12.36 -14.27 -4.53
CA PRO A 105 10.97 -14.67 -4.68
C PRO A 105 10.79 -15.65 -5.82
N GLU A 106 9.62 -16.26 -5.91
CA GLU A 106 9.23 -16.98 -7.12
C GLU A 106 9.27 -16.02 -8.32
N PRO A 107 9.87 -16.41 -9.47
CA PRO A 107 10.09 -15.49 -10.61
C PRO A 107 8.84 -14.75 -11.09
N ARG A 108 7.67 -15.38 -11.01
CA ARG A 108 6.38 -14.78 -11.39
C ARG A 108 5.99 -13.54 -10.56
N PHE A 109 6.54 -13.40 -9.35
CA PHE A 109 6.23 -12.27 -8.47
C PHE A 109 7.21 -11.10 -8.62
N ASP A 110 8.41 -11.31 -9.15
CA ASP A 110 9.47 -10.28 -9.26
C ASP A 110 9.51 -9.59 -10.64
N GLY A 111 8.65 -9.94 -11.57
CA GLY A 111 8.67 -9.37 -12.92
C GLY A 111 8.17 -7.93 -12.97
N ASP A 112 8.81 -7.11 -13.84
CA ASP A 112 8.30 -5.79 -14.26
C ASP A 112 7.94 -4.82 -13.10
N VAL A 113 8.77 -4.77 -12.06
CA VAL A 113 8.61 -3.85 -10.92
C VAL A 113 9.53 -2.64 -11.12
N PRO A 114 9.04 -1.39 -10.90
CA PRO A 114 9.89 -0.21 -11.00
C PRO A 114 11.04 -0.29 -9.98
N ARG A 115 12.26 -0.02 -10.44
CA ARG A 115 13.47 -0.03 -9.62
C ARG A 115 14.28 1.23 -9.89
N TRP A 116 14.63 1.93 -8.83
CA TRP A 116 15.52 3.08 -8.92
C TRP A 116 16.48 3.09 -7.73
N LYS A 117 17.69 2.54 -7.93
CA LYS A 117 18.69 2.36 -6.87
C LYS A 117 18.92 3.61 -6.02
N LEU A 118 18.94 4.81 -6.61
CA LEU A 118 19.09 6.05 -5.86
C LEU A 118 17.98 6.22 -4.82
N VAL A 119 16.71 6.05 -5.23
CA VAL A 119 15.57 6.27 -4.35
C VAL A 119 15.36 5.05 -3.44
N ASP A 120 15.42 3.83 -3.99
CA ASP A 120 15.06 2.62 -3.25
C ASP A 120 16.12 2.23 -2.21
N VAL A 121 17.41 2.37 -2.55
CA VAL A 121 18.52 1.92 -1.69
C VAL A 121 19.20 3.11 -1.00
N THR A 122 19.72 4.08 -1.80
CA THR A 122 20.55 5.15 -1.24
C THR A 122 19.75 6.10 -0.34
N LEU A 123 18.49 6.40 -0.69
CA LEU A 123 17.64 7.30 0.09
C LEU A 123 16.67 6.51 1.00
N GLY A 124 15.91 5.58 0.44
CA GLY A 124 14.79 4.93 1.11
C GLY A 124 15.18 3.93 2.20
N GLN A 125 16.31 3.22 2.03
CA GLN A 125 16.86 2.32 3.05
C GLN A 125 17.84 3.02 4.01
N SER A 126 18.17 4.27 3.73
CA SER A 126 19.16 5.04 4.48
C SER A 126 18.65 5.47 5.86
N TRP A 127 19.28 5.01 6.92
CA TRP A 127 18.99 5.48 8.27
C TRP A 127 19.24 7.00 8.46
N PRO A 128 20.31 7.62 7.95
CA PRO A 128 20.46 9.08 7.98
C PRO A 128 19.28 9.83 7.38
N MET A 129 18.73 9.37 6.23
CA MET A 129 17.56 10.01 5.62
C MET A 129 16.30 9.83 6.46
N ARG A 130 16.07 8.66 7.03
CA ARG A 130 14.93 8.42 7.94
C ARG A 130 15.03 9.30 9.19
N ILE A 131 16.23 9.46 9.75
CA ILE A 131 16.48 10.35 10.89
C ILE A 131 16.23 11.81 10.48
N LEU A 132 16.69 12.24 9.30
CA LEU A 132 16.46 13.60 8.80
C LEU A 132 14.96 13.93 8.70
N PHE A 133 14.14 13.03 8.14
CA PHE A 133 12.70 13.18 8.16
C PHE A 133 12.15 13.26 9.59
N GLY A 134 12.62 12.38 10.47
CA GLY A 134 12.22 12.38 11.87
C GLY A 134 12.54 13.68 12.58
N VAL A 135 13.72 14.24 12.35
CA VAL A 135 14.14 15.55 12.89
C VAL A 135 13.24 16.66 12.32
N ALA A 136 12.94 16.64 11.03
CA ALA A 136 12.03 17.62 10.41
C ALA A 136 10.62 17.55 11.00
N TYR A 137 10.06 16.34 11.19
CA TYR A 137 8.78 16.15 11.86
C TYR A 137 8.81 16.64 13.31
N ALA A 138 9.84 16.28 14.08
CA ALA A 138 10.00 16.72 15.45
C ALA A 138 10.09 18.26 15.53
N ALA A 139 10.91 18.88 14.70
CA ALA A 139 11.03 20.33 14.65
C ALA A 139 9.68 21.01 14.37
N PHE A 140 8.90 20.47 13.42
CA PHE A 140 7.56 20.98 13.15
C PHE A 140 6.64 20.85 14.37
N TYR A 141 6.60 19.67 15.01
CA TYR A 141 5.76 19.46 16.18
C TYR A 141 6.18 20.35 17.36
N PHE A 142 7.48 20.47 17.65
CA PHE A 142 7.96 21.35 18.72
C PHE A 142 7.68 22.83 18.45
N ALA A 143 7.63 23.24 17.18
CA ALA A 143 7.31 24.63 16.82
C ALA A 143 5.81 24.94 16.90
N PHE A 144 4.92 23.96 16.62
CA PHE A 144 3.51 24.22 16.37
C PHE A 144 2.54 23.41 17.24
N ALA A 145 2.99 22.48 18.05
CA ALA A 145 2.13 21.75 18.96
C ALA A 145 1.70 22.64 20.12
N THR A 146 0.40 22.62 20.42
CA THR A 146 -0.19 23.36 21.53
C THR A 146 -0.41 22.49 22.76
N HIS A 147 -0.31 21.17 22.59
CA HIS A 147 -0.50 20.19 23.64
C HIS A 147 0.54 19.08 23.55
N TRP A 148 1.07 18.61 24.68
CA TRP A 148 2.08 17.56 24.74
C TRP A 148 1.66 16.25 24.08
N TRP A 149 0.37 15.88 24.15
CA TRP A 149 -0.14 14.65 23.55
C TRP A 149 -0.07 14.65 22.00
N GLN A 150 -0.05 15.82 21.35
CA GLN A 150 0.16 15.93 19.90
C GLN A 150 1.56 15.40 19.53
N ILE A 151 2.56 15.72 20.37
CA ILE A 151 3.92 15.21 20.19
C ILE A 151 3.96 13.71 20.53
N ALA A 152 3.38 13.33 21.67
CA ALA A 152 3.47 11.96 22.17
C ALA A 152 2.79 10.91 21.26
N PHE A 153 1.68 11.25 20.62
CA PHE A 153 0.89 10.29 19.82
C PHE A 153 0.94 10.54 18.32
N MET A 154 0.93 11.79 17.86
CA MET A 154 0.89 12.06 16.43
C MET A 154 2.28 12.00 15.79
N LEU A 155 3.31 12.52 16.45
CA LEU A 155 4.68 12.47 15.90
C LEU A 155 5.17 11.03 15.67
N PRO A 156 5.05 10.06 16.60
CA PRO A 156 5.47 8.68 16.35
C PRO A 156 4.75 8.02 15.19
N PHE A 157 3.50 8.42 14.92
CA PHE A 157 2.70 7.84 13.84
C PHE A 157 3.31 8.07 12.45
N HIS A 158 4.00 9.20 12.24
CA HIS A 158 4.69 9.51 10.98
C HIS A 158 5.76 8.48 10.60
N PHE A 159 6.34 7.79 11.58
CA PHE A 159 7.38 6.77 11.34
C PHE A 159 6.82 5.43 10.85
N VAL A 160 5.51 5.22 11.01
CA VAL A 160 4.87 3.93 10.76
C VAL A 160 3.62 4.02 9.87
N MET A 161 3.39 5.16 9.20
CA MET A 161 2.19 5.38 8.37
C MET A 161 2.00 4.29 7.31
N GLY A 162 3.03 3.92 6.56
CA GLY A 162 2.96 2.88 5.54
C GLY A 162 2.61 1.50 6.12
N PRO A 163 3.34 0.99 7.12
CA PRO A 163 2.98 -0.25 7.82
C PRO A 163 1.60 -0.24 8.48
N VAL A 164 1.19 0.89 9.09
CA VAL A 164 -0.15 1.00 9.69
C VAL A 164 -1.23 0.96 8.64
N HIS A 165 -1.06 1.64 7.50
CA HIS A 165 -1.97 1.51 6.37
C HIS A 165 -2.10 0.04 5.91
N GLY A 166 -0.97 -0.65 5.70
CA GLY A 166 -0.97 -2.07 5.37
C GLY A 166 -1.69 -2.95 6.42
N ALA A 167 -1.51 -2.64 7.71
CA ALA A 167 -2.21 -3.35 8.79
C ALA A 167 -3.73 -3.15 8.73
N ILE A 168 -4.18 -1.92 8.50
CA ILE A 168 -5.61 -1.61 8.37
C ILE A 168 -6.19 -2.36 7.18
N VAL A 169 -5.55 -2.26 6.01
CA VAL A 169 -6.05 -2.88 4.78
C VAL A 169 -6.10 -4.40 4.88
N ASN A 170 -5.02 -5.05 5.30
CA ASN A 170 -4.96 -6.50 5.34
C ASN A 170 -5.76 -7.10 6.51
N TRP A 171 -5.73 -6.47 7.70
CA TRP A 171 -6.49 -6.99 8.83
C TRP A 171 -7.99 -6.70 8.72
N CYS A 172 -8.37 -5.43 8.50
CA CYS A 172 -9.78 -5.07 8.42
C CYS A 172 -10.42 -5.57 7.14
N GLY A 173 -9.73 -5.41 5.99
CA GLY A 173 -10.23 -5.81 4.69
C GLY A 173 -10.41 -7.32 4.49
N HIS A 174 -9.90 -8.17 5.42
CA HIS A 174 -10.15 -9.62 5.42
C HIS A 174 -10.97 -10.09 6.65
N LYS A 175 -11.41 -9.17 7.52
CA LYS A 175 -12.21 -9.54 8.71
C LYS A 175 -13.55 -8.84 8.80
N TYR A 176 -13.63 -7.57 8.38
CA TYR A 176 -14.78 -6.72 8.68
C TYR A 176 -15.36 -6.13 7.40
N GLY A 177 -16.69 -6.16 7.29
CA GLY A 177 -17.40 -5.57 6.18
C GLY A 177 -18.28 -6.57 5.41
N TYR A 178 -18.71 -6.15 4.23
CA TYR A 178 -19.56 -6.94 3.34
C TYR A 178 -18.76 -7.56 2.19
N GLN A 179 -19.33 -8.55 1.54
CA GLN A 179 -18.82 -9.13 0.31
C GLN A 179 -19.77 -8.82 -0.84
N SER A 180 -19.23 -8.32 -1.95
CA SER A 180 -19.97 -8.12 -3.20
C SER A 180 -19.87 -9.34 -4.10
N PHE A 181 -18.80 -10.12 -3.94
CA PHE A 181 -18.44 -11.25 -4.79
C PHE A 181 -17.98 -12.43 -3.95
N ASP A 182 -18.31 -13.64 -4.38
CA ASP A 182 -17.69 -14.87 -3.88
C ASP A 182 -16.34 -15.06 -4.60
N ASN A 183 -15.25 -14.78 -3.90
CA ASN A 183 -13.89 -14.93 -4.41
C ASN A 183 -13.23 -16.23 -3.94
N GLY A 184 -13.88 -16.93 -3.00
CA GLY A 184 -13.31 -18.07 -2.32
C GLY A 184 -12.23 -17.73 -1.28
N ASP A 185 -12.07 -16.44 -0.95
CA ASP A 185 -11.23 -15.93 0.13
C ASP A 185 -12.05 -15.16 1.17
N GLN A 186 -11.41 -14.58 2.19
CA GLN A 186 -12.09 -13.82 3.25
C GLN A 186 -12.14 -12.31 2.99
N SER A 187 -11.75 -11.86 1.80
CA SER A 187 -11.72 -10.44 1.45
C SER A 187 -13.10 -9.79 1.59
N ARG A 188 -13.12 -8.56 2.11
CA ARG A 188 -14.33 -7.78 2.41
C ARG A 188 -14.18 -6.33 1.99
N ASN A 189 -15.31 -5.67 1.81
CA ASN A 189 -15.38 -4.23 1.63
C ASN A 189 -15.79 -3.61 2.97
N SER A 190 -14.88 -2.87 3.62
CA SER A 190 -15.10 -2.42 5.00
C SER A 190 -15.81 -1.07 5.10
N LEU A 191 -15.62 -0.18 4.12
CA LEU A 191 -16.20 1.17 4.12
C LEU A 191 -16.78 1.51 2.75
N PRO A 192 -18.02 2.04 2.68
CA PRO A 192 -18.63 2.44 1.40
C PRO A 192 -17.98 3.71 0.80
N ILE A 193 -17.43 4.58 1.64
CA ILE A 193 -16.64 5.75 1.23
C ILE A 193 -15.31 5.67 1.95
N ASP A 194 -14.29 5.21 1.24
CA ASP A 194 -13.00 4.94 1.83
C ASP A 194 -11.98 6.08 1.56
N ILE A 195 -12.16 7.20 2.25
CA ILE A 195 -11.18 8.29 2.25
C ILE A 195 -9.97 7.91 3.13
N LEU A 196 -10.18 7.14 4.17
CA LEU A 196 -9.15 6.82 5.16
C LEU A 196 -7.96 6.06 4.54
N THR A 197 -8.25 5.08 3.66
CA THR A 197 -7.23 4.27 2.99
C THR A 197 -7.21 4.47 1.48
N MET A 198 -7.85 5.53 0.99
CA MET A 198 -7.86 5.91 -0.43
C MET A 198 -8.39 4.81 -1.36
N GLY A 199 -9.44 4.08 -0.93
CA GLY A 199 -10.10 3.04 -1.69
C GLY A 199 -9.57 1.63 -1.45
N GLU A 200 -8.54 1.46 -0.63
CA GLU A 200 -7.91 0.16 -0.39
C GLU A 200 -8.76 -0.81 0.45
N LEU A 201 -9.77 -0.32 1.20
CA LEU A 201 -10.70 -1.17 1.95
C LEU A 201 -11.84 -1.75 1.12
N PHE A 202 -11.82 -1.63 -0.21
CA PHE A 202 -12.64 -2.41 -1.14
C PHE A 202 -11.94 -3.73 -1.54
N GLN A 203 -11.44 -4.47 -0.55
CA GLN A 203 -10.61 -5.67 -0.80
C GLN A 203 -11.36 -6.76 -1.55
N ASN A 204 -12.64 -7.01 -1.25
CA ASN A 204 -13.41 -8.03 -1.95
C ASN A 204 -13.63 -7.69 -3.44
N ASN A 205 -13.87 -6.42 -3.76
CA ASN A 205 -13.97 -5.98 -5.15
C ASN A 205 -12.61 -6.10 -5.86
N HIS A 206 -11.54 -5.68 -5.17
CA HIS A 206 -10.18 -5.72 -5.70
C HIS A 206 -9.70 -7.15 -5.94
N HIS A 207 -9.93 -8.08 -5.02
CA HIS A 207 -9.57 -9.49 -5.20
C HIS A 207 -10.34 -10.14 -6.35
N LYS A 208 -11.59 -9.72 -6.60
CA LYS A 208 -12.36 -10.17 -7.77
C LYS A 208 -11.80 -9.64 -9.08
N TYR A 209 -11.43 -8.36 -9.10
CA TYR A 209 -11.01 -7.65 -10.30
C TYR A 209 -9.61 -7.04 -10.12
N GLY A 210 -8.63 -7.89 -9.80
CA GLY A 210 -7.26 -7.48 -9.44
C GLY A 210 -6.51 -6.64 -10.48
N ALA A 211 -6.99 -6.58 -11.73
CA ALA A 211 -6.44 -5.71 -12.77
C ALA A 211 -7.23 -4.40 -12.96
N SER A 212 -8.35 -4.21 -12.26
CA SER A 212 -9.15 -2.99 -12.36
C SER A 212 -8.52 -1.86 -11.56
N PRO A 213 -8.27 -0.69 -12.15
CA PRO A 213 -7.77 0.48 -11.42
C PRO A 213 -8.83 1.16 -10.54
N ASN A 214 -10.10 0.82 -10.72
CA ASN A 214 -11.21 1.26 -9.87
C ASN A 214 -11.63 0.10 -8.95
N PHE A 215 -11.51 0.28 -7.65
CA PHE A 215 -11.91 -0.72 -6.66
C PHE A 215 -13.38 -0.57 -6.25
N ALA A 216 -14.03 0.56 -6.56
CA ALA A 216 -15.46 0.71 -6.37
C ALA A 216 -16.23 -0.10 -7.42
N ALA A 217 -17.13 -0.99 -6.99
CA ALA A 217 -17.99 -1.80 -7.85
C ALA A 217 -19.48 -1.42 -7.71
N ARG A 218 -19.90 -0.92 -6.54
CA ARG A 218 -21.29 -0.52 -6.26
C ARG A 218 -21.47 0.98 -6.44
N TRP A 219 -22.67 1.40 -6.75
CA TRP A 219 -23.02 2.82 -7.00
C TRP A 219 -22.75 3.75 -5.80
N PHE A 220 -22.75 3.22 -4.58
CA PHE A 220 -22.48 3.95 -3.34
C PHE A 220 -21.03 3.91 -2.89
N GLU A 221 -20.18 3.16 -3.57
CA GLU A 221 -18.75 3.06 -3.25
C GLU A 221 -17.98 4.17 -3.95
N ILE A 222 -17.08 4.81 -3.22
CA ILE A 222 -16.21 5.87 -3.76
C ILE A 222 -14.75 5.48 -3.50
N ASP A 223 -14.00 5.32 -4.58
CA ASP A 223 -12.55 5.10 -4.58
C ASP A 223 -11.82 6.42 -4.90
N PRO A 224 -11.22 7.10 -3.88
CA PRO A 224 -10.55 8.39 -4.09
C PRO A 224 -9.33 8.27 -5.00
N THR A 225 -8.53 7.21 -4.90
CA THR A 225 -7.36 7.00 -5.78
C THR A 225 -7.78 6.89 -7.25
N TRP A 226 -8.89 6.21 -7.53
CA TRP A 226 -9.43 6.15 -8.88
C TRP A 226 -9.81 7.55 -9.42
N GLN A 227 -10.38 8.44 -8.57
CA GLN A 227 -10.68 9.80 -9.01
C GLN A 227 -9.39 10.55 -9.41
N VAL A 228 -8.31 10.40 -8.63
CA VAL A 228 -7.00 10.98 -8.97
C VAL A 228 -6.45 10.39 -10.27
N LEU A 229 -6.51 9.07 -10.45
CA LEU A 229 -6.04 8.42 -11.69
C LEU A 229 -6.82 8.89 -12.92
N LYS A 230 -8.13 9.13 -12.81
CA LYS A 230 -8.91 9.72 -13.92
C LYS A 230 -8.42 11.11 -14.31
N LEU A 231 -8.10 11.96 -13.32
CA LEU A 231 -7.56 13.29 -13.57
C LEU A 231 -6.18 13.22 -14.23
N LEU A 232 -5.31 12.34 -13.76
CA LEU A 232 -3.99 12.12 -14.36
C LEU A 232 -4.10 11.57 -15.79
N ALA A 233 -5.07 10.71 -16.06
CA ALA A 233 -5.33 10.19 -17.40
C ALA A 233 -5.89 11.27 -18.32
N ALA A 234 -6.82 12.10 -17.84
CA ALA A 234 -7.33 13.24 -18.61
C ALA A 234 -6.22 14.25 -18.95
N ALA A 235 -5.26 14.45 -18.02
CA ALA A 235 -4.06 15.25 -18.26
C ALA A 235 -2.98 14.54 -19.11
N ARG A 236 -3.21 13.32 -19.57
CA ARG A 236 -2.28 12.48 -20.35
C ARG A 236 -0.96 12.19 -19.63
N ILE A 237 -0.95 12.25 -18.29
CA ILE A 237 0.20 11.91 -17.46
C ILE A 237 0.34 10.39 -17.34
N VAL A 238 -0.79 9.69 -17.27
CA VAL A 238 -0.87 8.22 -17.26
C VAL A 238 -1.83 7.73 -18.34
N THR A 239 -1.67 6.46 -18.74
CA THR A 239 -2.59 5.78 -19.64
C THR A 239 -3.16 4.57 -18.92
N ILE A 240 -4.48 4.58 -18.69
CA ILE A 240 -5.17 3.46 -18.06
C ILE A 240 -5.14 2.26 -18.99
N ARG A 241 -4.70 1.12 -18.53
CA ARG A 241 -4.78 -0.13 -19.26
C ARG A 241 -6.22 -0.64 -19.24
N THR A 242 -6.66 -1.23 -20.35
CA THR A 242 -7.87 -2.05 -20.34
C THR A 242 -7.66 -3.17 -19.33
N PRO A 243 -8.59 -3.41 -18.38
CA PRO A 243 -8.42 -4.43 -17.38
C PRO A 243 -8.13 -5.78 -18.03
N GLN A 244 -6.91 -6.26 -17.92
CA GLN A 244 -6.59 -7.65 -18.21
C GLN A 244 -6.76 -8.39 -16.88
N ARG A 245 -7.43 -9.53 -16.93
CA ARG A 245 -7.59 -10.39 -15.75
C ARG A 245 -6.19 -10.79 -15.28
N ALA A 246 -5.81 -10.38 -14.06
CA ALA A 246 -4.58 -10.88 -13.46
C ALA A 246 -4.78 -12.36 -13.16
N GLU A 247 -4.12 -13.22 -13.91
CA GLU A 247 -4.13 -14.67 -13.68
C GLU A 247 -3.10 -14.98 -12.59
N TYR A 248 -3.56 -15.07 -11.36
CA TYR A 248 -2.82 -15.70 -10.28
C TYR A 248 -3.25 -17.16 -10.19
N PRO A 249 -2.34 -18.10 -9.90
CA PRO A 249 -2.71 -19.49 -9.70
C PRO A 249 -3.70 -19.58 -8.53
N GLU A 250 -4.66 -20.48 -8.65
CA GLU A 250 -5.62 -20.75 -7.59
C GLU A 250 -4.89 -21.03 -6.26
N PRO A 251 -5.40 -20.48 -5.14
CA PRO A 251 -4.85 -20.79 -3.82
C PRO A 251 -4.90 -22.30 -3.57
N ILE A 252 -3.83 -22.84 -3.01
CA ILE A 252 -3.85 -24.21 -2.52
C ILE A 252 -4.76 -24.22 -1.29
N ARG A 253 -6.01 -24.64 -1.46
CA ARG A 253 -6.92 -24.85 -0.35
C ARG A 253 -6.54 -26.18 0.31
N HIS A 254 -6.07 -26.12 1.55
CA HIS A 254 -6.03 -27.32 2.35
C HIS A 254 -7.49 -27.68 2.67
N ALA A 255 -7.91 -28.91 2.30
CA ALA A 255 -9.19 -29.43 2.73
C ALA A 255 -9.26 -29.35 4.26
N ALA A 256 -10.35 -28.76 4.78
CA ALA A 256 -10.61 -28.66 6.20
C ALA A 256 -10.90 -30.04 6.79
#